data_acc08a3a45a03d8a73dc613de53f53a0
#
_entry.id   acc08a3a45a03d8a73dc613de53f53a0
#
_cell.length_a   1.000
_cell.length_b   1.000
_cell.length_c   1.000
_cell.angle_alpha   90.00
_cell.angle_beta   90.00
_cell.angle_gamma   90.00
#
_symmetry.space_group_name_H-M   'P 1'
#
loop_
_entity.id
_entity.type
_entity.pdbx_description
1 polymer ?
#
loop_
_entity_poly.entity_id
_entity_poly.type
_entity_poly.pdbx_seq_one_letter_code
_entity_poly.pdbx_strand_id
1 'polypeptide(L)'
;KHPHQKNEKRRESRLGRRVIQRRARRKQRMLNYLVSLDLLPKELQNHAQPEIVLNGLGDPYELRVKGLDEQLTPHEFGRILLHFVARRGFLSTKKQVAGDLVDDPDTLDYLNALDNKPTKDKEEGQFKADIADVYQAIKDADARTLGEYLFNLESGKVKRNRSHDGGHLRTERKMYQDELELIWKQQSQYFNHLPSDFMQKDKGVLVIIFYQRPLKLRKDRVGKCSLELNKYRANIARLEVQKFRYLQDINNLQFFDRWQEKWISISDEQKIKLKNLFEYNAKITVTMLKKELGLDRPTKINP
;
A
#
# COMPACT_ATOMS: atom_id res chain seq x y z
N LYS A 1 -20.16 -3.71 21.45
CA LYS A 1 -19.14 -3.47 20.37
C LYS A 1 -19.45 -4.37 19.20
N HIS A 2 -19.75 -3.79 18.04
CA HIS A 2 -20.18 -4.49 16.82
C HIS A 2 -19.13 -5.53 16.36
N PRO A 3 -19.54 -6.76 15.92
CA PRO A 3 -18.63 -7.82 15.44
C PRO A 3 -17.71 -7.36 14.30
N HIS A 4 -18.17 -6.46 13.44
CA HIS A 4 -17.37 -5.87 12.35
C HIS A 4 -16.11 -5.17 12.83
N GLN A 5 -16.17 -4.40 13.92
CA GLN A 5 -15.02 -3.68 14.47
C GLN A 5 -13.92 -4.61 15.02
N LYS A 6 -14.30 -5.80 15.57
CA LYS A 6 -13.31 -6.79 16.05
C LYS A 6 -12.52 -7.40 14.89
N ASN A 7 -13.19 -7.71 13.79
CA ASN A 7 -12.55 -8.29 12.60
C ASN A 7 -11.65 -7.27 11.86
N GLU A 8 -12.02 -6.01 11.81
CA GLU A 8 -11.23 -4.93 11.26
C GLU A 8 -9.92 -4.76 12.02
N LYS A 9 -9.96 -4.58 13.32
CA LYS A 9 -8.75 -4.49 14.19
C LYS A 9 -7.84 -5.70 14.07
N ARG A 10 -8.43 -6.93 13.96
CA ARG A 10 -7.63 -8.15 13.74
C ARG A 10 -6.95 -8.17 12.38
N ARG A 11 -7.60 -7.62 11.33
CA ARG A 11 -7.00 -7.50 9.99
C ARG A 11 -5.86 -6.49 9.99
N GLU A 12 -6.05 -5.33 10.60
CA GLU A 12 -5.03 -4.28 10.75
C GLU A 12 -3.82 -4.79 11.51
N SER A 13 -4.01 -5.45 12.66
CA SER A 13 -2.93 -6.04 13.44
C SER A 13 -2.17 -7.12 12.67
N ARG A 14 -2.86 -7.95 11.89
CA ARG A 14 -2.22 -8.95 11.00
C ARG A 14 -1.45 -8.28 9.88
N LEU A 15 -2.00 -7.22 9.29
CA LEU A 15 -1.32 -6.46 8.22
C LEU A 15 -0.04 -5.83 8.76
N GLY A 16 -0.11 -5.16 9.91
CA GLY A 16 1.03 -4.57 10.59
C GLY A 16 2.15 -5.59 10.85
N ARG A 17 1.81 -6.73 11.46
CA ARG A 17 2.79 -7.82 11.70
C ARG A 17 3.43 -8.33 10.40
N ARG A 18 2.65 -8.52 9.33
CA ARG A 18 3.20 -8.94 8.02
C ARG A 18 4.16 -7.92 7.43
N VAL A 19 3.86 -6.63 7.57
CA VAL A 19 4.73 -5.55 7.08
C VAL A 19 6.06 -5.57 7.85
N ILE A 20 6.01 -5.67 9.18
CA ILE A 20 7.20 -5.75 10.04
C ILE A 20 8.05 -6.98 9.67
N GLN A 21 7.44 -8.18 9.59
CA GLN A 21 8.15 -9.41 9.23
C GLN A 21 8.80 -9.32 7.84
N ARG A 22 8.10 -8.75 6.84
CA ARG A 22 8.66 -8.60 5.49
C ARG A 22 9.86 -7.65 5.48
N ARG A 23 9.80 -6.57 6.26
CA ARG A 23 10.93 -5.63 6.42
C ARG A 23 12.13 -6.32 7.08
N ALA A 24 11.90 -7.04 8.18
CA ALA A 24 12.95 -7.77 8.88
C ALA A 24 13.59 -8.83 8.00
N ARG A 25 12.80 -9.68 7.32
CA ARG A 25 13.31 -10.72 6.41
C ARG A 25 14.12 -10.13 5.25
N ARG A 26 13.70 -9.01 4.70
CA ARG A 26 14.44 -8.34 3.62
C ARG A 26 15.76 -7.77 4.12
N LYS A 27 15.77 -7.12 5.29
CA LYS A 27 17.01 -6.61 5.93
C LYS A 27 17.97 -7.75 6.20
N GLN A 28 17.49 -8.86 6.75
CA GLN A 28 18.33 -10.04 7.05
C GLN A 28 18.86 -10.68 5.76
N ARG A 29 18.03 -10.84 4.73
CA ARG A 29 18.48 -11.38 3.43
C ARG A 29 19.59 -10.52 2.82
N MET A 30 19.44 -9.19 2.86
CA MET A 30 20.47 -8.29 2.37
C MET A 30 21.75 -8.40 3.18
N LEU A 31 21.63 -8.37 4.50
CA LEU A 31 22.79 -8.49 5.40
C LEU A 31 23.58 -9.78 5.11
N ASN A 32 22.90 -10.91 5.02
CA ASN A 32 23.56 -12.18 4.71
C ASN A 32 24.23 -12.16 3.33
N TYR A 33 23.57 -11.57 2.34
CA TYR A 33 24.12 -11.46 0.99
C TYR A 33 25.35 -10.55 0.93
N LEU A 34 25.31 -9.39 1.59
CA LEU A 34 26.45 -8.48 1.63
C LEU A 34 27.63 -9.03 2.43
N VAL A 35 27.37 -9.75 3.51
CA VAL A 35 28.43 -10.45 4.28
C VAL A 35 29.07 -11.57 3.46
N SER A 36 28.28 -12.30 2.66
CA SER A 36 28.83 -13.36 1.79
C SER A 36 29.72 -12.82 0.65
N LEU A 37 29.63 -11.53 0.35
CA LEU A 37 30.45 -10.84 -0.64
C LEU A 37 31.55 -9.95 -0.01
N ASP A 38 31.78 -10.09 1.29
CA ASP A 38 32.70 -9.27 2.09
C ASP A 38 32.44 -7.73 1.98
N LEU A 39 31.20 -7.36 1.63
CA LEU A 39 30.74 -5.96 1.61
C LEU A 39 30.24 -5.48 2.98
N LEU A 40 30.14 -6.37 3.96
CA LEU A 40 29.85 -6.04 5.36
C LEU A 40 30.63 -6.96 6.29
N PRO A 41 31.01 -6.50 7.49
CA PRO A 41 31.71 -7.32 8.49
C PRO A 41 30.89 -8.55 8.89
N LYS A 42 31.55 -9.70 9.02
CA LYS A 42 30.93 -10.99 9.43
C LYS A 42 30.29 -10.93 10.81
N GLU A 43 30.82 -10.11 11.67
CA GLU A 43 30.33 -9.89 13.03
C GLU A 43 28.86 -9.43 13.07
N LEU A 44 28.39 -8.71 12.03
CA LEU A 44 27.01 -8.21 11.94
C LEU A 44 25.94 -9.32 11.93
N GLN A 45 26.28 -10.53 11.53
CA GLN A 45 25.31 -11.62 11.47
C GLN A 45 24.84 -12.07 12.86
N ASN A 46 25.74 -12.03 13.85
CA ASN A 46 25.50 -12.55 15.20
C ASN A 46 25.69 -11.49 16.30
N HIS A 47 25.89 -10.23 15.92
CA HIS A 47 26.13 -9.16 16.89
C HIS A 47 24.85 -8.81 17.66
N ALA A 48 24.94 -8.76 19.00
CA ALA A 48 23.80 -8.43 19.86
C ALA A 48 23.24 -7.03 19.58
N GLN A 49 24.11 -6.08 19.17
CA GLN A 49 23.77 -4.71 18.85
C GLN A 49 24.38 -4.31 17.49
N PRO A 50 23.82 -4.79 16.36
CA PRO A 50 24.37 -4.54 15.03
C PRO A 50 24.42 -3.06 14.65
N GLU A 51 23.65 -2.23 15.34
CA GLU A 51 23.60 -0.79 15.09
C GLU A 51 24.90 -0.08 15.51
N ILE A 52 25.61 -0.57 16.52
CA ILE A 52 26.91 -0.01 16.92
C ILE A 52 27.95 -0.18 15.79
N VAL A 53 28.05 -1.39 15.25
CA VAL A 53 28.97 -1.68 14.13
C VAL A 53 28.58 -0.87 12.90
N LEU A 54 27.28 -0.79 12.59
CA LEU A 54 26.81 -0.02 11.44
C LEU A 54 27.05 1.49 11.58
N ASN A 55 26.95 2.04 12.78
CA ASN A 55 27.24 3.46 13.03
C ASN A 55 28.73 3.76 12.89
N GLY A 56 29.59 2.81 13.22
CA GLY A 56 31.05 2.92 13.00
C GLY A 56 31.45 2.98 11.51
N LEU A 57 30.58 2.53 10.60
CA LEU A 57 30.81 2.60 9.16
C LEU A 57 30.43 3.96 8.53
N GLY A 58 29.93 4.91 9.31
CA GLY A 58 29.58 6.27 8.85
C GLY A 58 28.07 6.51 8.63
N ASP A 59 27.75 7.78 8.42
CA ASP A 59 26.37 8.20 8.08
C ASP A 59 26.02 7.74 6.65
N PRO A 60 24.95 6.98 6.46
CA PRO A 60 24.56 6.50 5.15
C PRO A 60 24.20 7.62 4.16
N TYR A 61 23.78 8.79 4.60
CA TYR A 61 23.51 9.92 3.70
C TYR A 61 24.79 10.56 3.20
N GLU A 62 25.77 10.77 4.07
CA GLU A 62 27.10 11.23 3.71
C GLU A 62 27.77 10.26 2.72
N LEU A 63 27.75 8.97 3.02
CA LEU A 63 28.32 7.94 2.16
C LEU A 63 27.64 7.88 0.78
N ARG A 64 26.33 8.15 0.69
CA ARG A 64 25.60 8.20 -0.59
C ARG A 64 26.08 9.36 -1.45
N VAL A 65 26.39 10.52 -0.86
CA VAL A 65 26.98 11.66 -1.56
C VAL A 65 28.41 11.34 -2.00
N LYS A 66 29.24 10.88 -1.05
CA LYS A 66 30.62 10.46 -1.33
C LYS A 66 30.69 9.45 -2.49
N GLY A 67 29.77 8.49 -2.51
CA GLY A 67 29.72 7.42 -3.52
C GLY A 67 29.37 7.87 -4.94
N LEU A 68 28.90 9.10 -5.13
CA LEU A 68 28.67 9.69 -6.46
C LEU A 68 29.98 10.14 -7.13
N ASP A 69 31.00 10.52 -6.34
CA ASP A 69 32.20 11.18 -6.84
C ASP A 69 33.47 10.40 -6.46
N GLU A 70 33.52 9.77 -5.31
CA GLU A 70 34.72 9.16 -4.74
C GLU A 70 34.56 7.62 -4.62
N GLN A 71 35.69 6.92 -4.60
CA GLN A 71 35.76 5.51 -4.31
C GLN A 71 35.29 5.24 -2.86
N LEU A 72 34.39 4.29 -2.70
CA LEU A 72 33.96 3.77 -1.40
C LEU A 72 34.78 2.53 -1.02
N THR A 73 34.99 2.35 0.28
CA THR A 73 35.43 1.05 0.79
C THR A 73 34.32 0.01 0.64
N PRO A 74 34.64 -1.29 0.61
CA PRO A 74 33.61 -2.35 0.53
C PRO A 74 32.55 -2.22 1.62
N HIS A 75 32.94 -1.92 2.85
CA HIS A 75 32.01 -1.81 3.97
C HIS A 75 31.14 -0.54 3.90
N GLU A 76 31.68 0.59 3.43
CA GLU A 76 30.89 1.81 3.16
C GLU A 76 29.83 1.56 2.08
N PHE A 77 30.21 0.87 1.00
CA PHE A 77 29.27 0.53 -0.06
C PHE A 77 28.18 -0.43 0.44
N GLY A 78 28.56 -1.46 1.20
CA GLY A 78 27.59 -2.34 1.87
C GLY A 78 26.65 -1.62 2.82
N ARG A 79 27.16 -0.60 3.53
CA ARG A 79 26.36 0.27 4.42
C ARG A 79 25.27 1.03 3.66
N ILE A 80 25.61 1.59 2.50
CA ILE A 80 24.66 2.26 1.61
C ILE A 80 23.58 1.29 1.14
N LEU A 81 23.95 0.12 0.64
CA LEU A 81 23.01 -0.89 0.14
C LEU A 81 22.04 -1.35 1.24
N LEU A 82 22.54 -1.56 2.45
CA LEU A 82 21.69 -1.89 3.59
C LEU A 82 20.72 -0.76 3.96
N HIS A 83 21.14 0.50 3.79
CA HIS A 83 20.27 1.66 3.99
C HIS A 83 19.16 1.72 2.94
N PHE A 84 19.45 1.46 1.67
CA PHE A 84 18.43 1.38 0.61
C PHE A 84 17.36 0.30 0.88
N VAL A 85 17.72 -0.82 1.51
CA VAL A 85 16.73 -1.84 1.94
C VAL A 85 15.70 -1.29 2.91
N ALA A 86 16.13 -0.41 3.80
CA ALA A 86 15.25 0.22 4.79
C ALA A 86 14.47 1.41 4.18
N ARG A 87 15.08 2.11 3.21
CA ARG A 87 14.60 3.37 2.61
C ARG A 87 14.50 3.25 1.08
N ARG A 88 13.44 2.58 0.60
CA ARG A 88 13.30 2.24 -0.83
C ARG A 88 12.19 3.00 -1.58
N GLY A 89 11.59 3.99 -0.94
CA GLY A 89 10.50 4.77 -1.52
C GLY A 89 9.19 4.01 -1.73
N PHE A 90 8.17 4.76 -2.06
CA PHE A 90 6.83 4.26 -2.38
C PHE A 90 6.78 3.73 -3.82
N LEU A 91 6.04 2.66 -4.04
CA LEU A 91 5.62 2.19 -5.36
C LEU A 91 4.13 1.91 -5.33
N SER A 92 3.38 2.55 -6.22
CA SER A 92 1.96 2.27 -6.38
C SER A 92 1.75 0.84 -6.86
N THR A 93 0.85 0.11 -6.19
CA THR A 93 0.46 -1.24 -6.62
C THR A 93 -0.28 -1.23 -7.96
N LYS A 94 -0.93 -0.12 -8.32
CA LYS A 94 -1.59 0.05 -9.62
C LYS A 94 -0.59 0.08 -10.77
N LYS A 95 0.51 0.85 -10.63
CA LYS A 95 1.59 0.87 -11.64
C LYS A 95 2.24 -0.51 -11.85
N GLN A 96 2.28 -1.32 -10.81
CA GLN A 96 2.88 -2.65 -10.86
C GLN A 96 1.99 -3.66 -11.58
N VAL A 97 0.67 -3.55 -11.41
CA VAL A 97 -0.31 -4.43 -12.09
C VAL A 97 -0.43 -4.04 -13.57
N ALA A 98 -0.36 -2.75 -13.90
CA ALA A 98 -0.39 -2.28 -15.28
C ALA A 98 0.83 -2.69 -16.11
N GLY A 99 2.01 -2.90 -15.47
CA GLY A 99 3.23 -3.34 -16.18
C GLY A 99 3.24 -4.84 -16.55
N ASP A 100 2.63 -5.68 -15.72
CA ASP A 100 2.77 -7.14 -15.83
C ASP A 100 1.51 -7.85 -16.38
N LEU A 101 0.37 -7.15 -16.53
CA LEU A 101 -0.95 -7.75 -16.78
C LEU A 101 -1.81 -6.96 -17.80
N VAL A 102 -1.19 -6.19 -18.68
CA VAL A 102 -1.90 -5.35 -19.66
C VAL A 102 -2.74 -6.16 -20.66
N ASP A 103 -2.51 -7.46 -20.78
CA ASP A 103 -3.14 -8.33 -21.78
C ASP A 103 -4.49 -8.95 -21.32
N ASP A 104 -4.95 -8.69 -20.09
CA ASP A 104 -6.23 -9.24 -19.58
C ASP A 104 -7.28 -8.14 -19.39
N PRO A 105 -8.32 -8.07 -20.28
CA PRO A 105 -9.37 -7.05 -20.21
C PRO A 105 -10.09 -6.97 -18.85
N ASP A 106 -10.33 -8.12 -18.19
CA ASP A 106 -10.98 -8.19 -16.88
C ASP A 106 -10.12 -7.52 -15.78
N THR A 107 -8.81 -7.52 -15.97
CA THR A 107 -7.86 -6.87 -15.05
C THR A 107 -7.88 -5.36 -15.22
N LEU A 108 -7.97 -4.87 -16.46
CA LEU A 108 -8.13 -3.44 -16.76
C LEU A 108 -9.44 -2.90 -16.21
N ASP A 109 -10.54 -3.60 -16.35
CA ASP A 109 -11.85 -3.20 -15.79
C ASP A 109 -11.84 -3.18 -14.28
N TYR A 110 -11.17 -4.15 -13.63
CA TYR A 110 -11.00 -4.16 -12.19
C TYR A 110 -10.14 -2.99 -11.68
N LEU A 111 -9.08 -2.64 -12.42
CA LEU A 111 -8.22 -1.49 -12.09
C LEU A 111 -8.95 -0.16 -12.28
N ASN A 112 -9.71 -0.02 -13.36
CA ASN A 112 -10.55 1.14 -13.64
C ASN A 112 -11.66 1.29 -12.59
N ALA A 113 -12.26 0.19 -12.14
CA ALA A 113 -13.25 0.20 -11.07
C ALA A 113 -12.67 0.59 -9.70
N LEU A 114 -11.36 0.32 -9.46
CA LEU A 114 -10.66 0.80 -8.27
C LEU A 114 -10.35 2.30 -8.35
N ASP A 115 -10.18 2.85 -9.56
CA ASP A 115 -9.92 4.28 -9.76
C ASP A 115 -11.15 5.16 -9.53
N ASN A 116 -12.35 4.62 -9.74
CA ASN A 116 -13.62 5.35 -9.66
C ASN A 116 -14.23 5.46 -8.24
N LYS A 117 -13.44 5.32 -7.15
CA LYS A 117 -13.94 5.53 -5.78
C LYS A 117 -13.68 6.96 -5.32
N PRO A 118 -14.71 7.81 -5.20
CA PRO A 118 -14.59 9.25 -4.95
C PRO A 118 -13.92 9.65 -3.63
N THR A 119 -13.84 8.75 -2.64
CA THR A 119 -13.21 9.03 -1.34
C THR A 119 -11.69 8.84 -1.32
N LYS A 120 -11.12 8.14 -2.31
CA LYS A 120 -9.66 7.95 -2.42
C LYS A 120 -8.97 8.97 -3.31
N ASP A 121 -9.71 9.67 -4.16
CA ASP A 121 -9.13 10.58 -5.14
C ASP A 121 -8.45 11.80 -4.50
N LYS A 122 -9.01 12.31 -3.39
CA LYS A 122 -8.38 13.43 -2.65
C LYS A 122 -7.08 13.02 -1.98
N GLU A 123 -7.04 11.86 -1.31
CA GLU A 123 -5.83 11.36 -0.65
C GLU A 123 -4.76 10.95 -1.68
N GLU A 124 -5.16 10.37 -2.81
CA GLU A 124 -4.24 9.99 -3.87
C GLU A 124 -3.72 11.21 -4.65
N GLY A 125 -4.57 12.21 -4.87
CA GLY A 125 -4.19 13.50 -5.44
C GLY A 125 -3.16 14.22 -4.55
N GLN A 126 -3.41 14.32 -3.26
CA GLN A 126 -2.47 14.89 -2.29
C GLN A 126 -1.17 14.10 -2.24
N PHE A 127 -1.24 12.77 -2.29
CA PHE A 127 -0.05 11.92 -2.30
C PHE A 127 0.84 12.12 -3.55
N LYS A 128 0.22 12.33 -4.72
CA LYS A 128 0.94 12.64 -5.96
C LYS A 128 1.56 14.05 -5.90
N ALA A 129 0.86 15.02 -5.34
CA ALA A 129 1.37 16.36 -5.12
C ALA A 129 2.58 16.35 -4.18
N ASP A 130 2.48 15.69 -3.02
CA ASP A 130 3.59 15.55 -2.07
C ASP A 130 4.85 14.92 -2.70
N ILE A 131 4.70 13.99 -3.66
CA ILE A 131 5.84 13.42 -4.40
C ILE A 131 6.40 14.43 -5.41
N ALA A 132 5.54 15.16 -6.11
CA ALA A 132 5.95 16.20 -7.07
C ALA A 132 6.72 17.32 -6.36
N ASP A 133 6.27 17.72 -5.17
CA ASP A 133 6.94 18.72 -4.32
C ASP A 133 8.37 18.28 -3.95
N VAL A 134 8.58 16.98 -3.68
CA VAL A 134 9.94 16.46 -3.42
C VAL A 134 10.82 16.50 -4.66
N TYR A 135 10.28 16.17 -5.85
CA TYR A 135 11.04 16.30 -7.10
C TYR A 135 11.41 17.76 -7.39
N GLN A 136 10.49 18.69 -7.13
CA GLN A 136 10.76 20.12 -7.29
C GLN A 136 11.82 20.59 -6.28
N ALA A 137 11.71 20.21 -5.01
CA ALA A 137 12.67 20.56 -3.98
C ALA A 137 14.10 20.05 -4.27
N ILE A 138 14.23 18.86 -4.86
CA ILE A 138 15.54 18.32 -5.30
C ILE A 138 16.11 19.21 -6.40
N LYS A 139 15.29 19.65 -7.37
CA LYS A 139 15.73 20.54 -8.45
C LYS A 139 16.11 21.93 -7.94
N ASP A 140 15.29 22.51 -7.05
CA ASP A 140 15.51 23.85 -6.48
C ASP A 140 16.78 23.91 -5.63
N ALA A 141 17.14 22.77 -5.02
CA ALA A 141 18.40 22.62 -4.26
C ALA A 141 19.61 22.29 -5.14
N ASP A 142 19.45 22.22 -6.48
CA ASP A 142 20.47 21.78 -7.43
C ASP A 142 21.16 20.45 -7.04
N ALA A 143 20.39 19.56 -6.43
CA ALA A 143 20.88 18.27 -5.97
C ALA A 143 20.72 17.22 -7.08
N ARG A 144 21.78 16.44 -7.33
CA ARG A 144 21.81 15.36 -8.35
C ARG A 144 20.92 14.18 -7.98
N THR A 145 20.79 13.94 -6.67
CA THR A 145 20.05 12.78 -6.14
C THR A 145 19.23 13.13 -4.90
N LEU A 146 18.28 12.26 -4.57
CA LEU A 146 17.54 12.35 -3.30
C LEU A 146 18.47 12.28 -2.09
N GLY A 147 19.53 11.46 -2.14
CA GLY A 147 20.49 11.32 -1.04
C GLY A 147 21.26 12.60 -0.78
N GLU A 148 21.71 13.26 -1.83
CA GLU A 148 22.41 14.53 -1.76
C GLU A 148 21.50 15.64 -1.22
N TYR A 149 20.25 15.73 -1.71
CA TYR A 149 19.25 16.63 -1.17
C TYR A 149 19.01 16.40 0.33
N LEU A 150 18.83 15.15 0.75
CA LEU A 150 18.58 14.83 2.15
C LEU A 150 19.80 15.06 3.05
N PHE A 151 21.00 14.91 2.52
CA PHE A 151 22.24 15.21 3.24
C PHE A 151 22.38 16.70 3.51
N ASN A 152 22.07 17.51 2.50
CA ASN A 152 22.19 18.98 2.57
C ASN A 152 21.04 19.66 3.35
N LEU A 153 20.01 18.90 3.77
CA LEU A 153 18.98 19.46 4.64
C LEU A 153 19.57 19.93 5.96
N GLU A 154 19.10 21.09 6.42
CA GLU A 154 19.53 21.69 7.68
C GLU A 154 19.44 20.70 8.86
N SER A 155 20.36 20.86 9.79
CA SER A 155 20.36 20.11 11.05
C SER A 155 19.04 20.30 11.79
N GLY A 156 18.37 19.16 12.11
CA GLY A 156 17.05 19.17 12.76
C GLY A 156 15.88 18.87 11.82
N LYS A 157 16.02 19.04 10.49
CA LYS A 157 14.98 18.58 9.57
C LYS A 157 14.94 17.05 9.48
N VAL A 158 13.72 16.50 9.53
CA VAL A 158 13.52 15.05 9.58
C VAL A 158 13.75 14.44 8.20
N LYS A 159 14.82 13.65 8.06
CA LYS A 159 15.16 12.89 6.85
C LYS A 159 14.23 11.66 6.65
N ARG A 160 12.95 11.75 7.04
CA ARG A 160 11.98 10.64 7.00
C ARG A 160 10.66 11.11 6.44
N ASN A 161 9.79 10.16 6.01
CA ASN A 161 8.45 10.43 5.49
C ASN A 161 7.47 11.06 6.49
N ARG A 162 7.90 11.39 7.70
CA ARG A 162 7.10 12.10 8.70
C ARG A 162 7.85 13.36 9.07
N SER A 163 7.30 14.49 8.74
CA SER A 163 7.71 15.78 9.27
C SER A 163 7.02 16.03 10.61
N HIS A 164 7.74 16.65 11.56
CA HIS A 164 7.16 17.13 12.81
C HIS A 164 6.26 18.35 12.58
N ASP A 165 6.48 19.08 11.49
CA ASP A 165 5.84 20.36 11.17
C ASP A 165 4.67 20.21 10.16
N GLY A 166 4.07 19.02 10.07
CA GLY A 166 2.92 18.77 9.21
C GLY A 166 3.23 18.57 7.73
N GLY A 167 4.47 18.78 7.29
CA GLY A 167 4.92 18.46 5.93
C GLY A 167 5.21 16.96 5.77
N HIS A 168 4.87 16.38 4.63
CA HIS A 168 5.15 14.99 4.35
C HIS A 168 6.24 14.87 3.29
N LEU A 169 7.46 14.48 3.69
CA LEU A 169 8.49 14.07 2.75
C LEU A 169 8.13 12.70 2.17
N ARG A 170 7.38 12.69 1.08
CA ARG A 170 6.95 11.45 0.41
C ARG A 170 7.81 11.18 -0.80
N THR A 171 8.63 10.14 -0.71
CA THR A 171 9.60 9.77 -1.74
C THR A 171 9.11 8.61 -2.58
N GLU A 172 9.25 8.70 -3.90
CA GLU A 172 8.94 7.63 -4.83
C GLU A 172 10.11 6.63 -4.96
N ARG A 173 9.80 5.40 -5.31
CA ARG A 173 10.81 4.35 -5.50
C ARG A 173 11.81 4.68 -6.60
N LYS A 174 11.35 5.34 -7.65
CA LYS A 174 12.20 5.74 -8.77
C LYS A 174 13.36 6.61 -8.32
N MET A 175 13.15 7.56 -7.41
CA MET A 175 14.22 8.41 -6.87
C MET A 175 15.39 7.60 -6.28
N TYR A 176 15.06 6.50 -5.57
CA TYR A 176 16.08 5.61 -5.00
C TYR A 176 16.72 4.70 -6.03
N GLN A 177 15.99 4.32 -7.08
CA GLN A 177 16.54 3.53 -8.19
C GLN A 177 17.53 4.34 -8.99
N ASP A 178 17.13 5.55 -9.41
CA ASP A 178 17.96 6.46 -10.21
C ASP A 178 19.26 6.82 -9.44
N GLU A 179 19.15 7.08 -8.14
CA GLU A 179 20.31 7.34 -7.31
C GLU A 179 21.23 6.13 -7.18
N LEU A 180 20.69 4.93 -6.92
CA LEU A 180 21.51 3.73 -6.81
C LEU A 180 22.20 3.39 -8.13
N GLU A 181 21.56 3.65 -9.28
CA GLU A 181 22.16 3.50 -10.59
C GLU A 181 23.33 4.46 -10.80
N LEU A 182 23.18 5.73 -10.38
CA LEU A 182 24.28 6.73 -10.45
C LEU A 182 25.47 6.32 -9.56
N ILE A 183 25.21 5.94 -8.32
CA ILE A 183 26.25 5.44 -7.40
C ILE A 183 26.93 4.22 -8.00
N TRP A 184 26.17 3.25 -8.53
CA TRP A 184 26.75 2.04 -9.13
C TRP A 184 27.58 2.35 -10.36
N LYS A 185 27.17 3.27 -11.22
CA LYS A 185 27.93 3.69 -12.39
C LYS A 185 29.33 4.17 -12.00
N GLN A 186 29.44 4.91 -10.90
CA GLN A 186 30.72 5.35 -10.38
C GLN A 186 31.50 4.22 -9.68
N GLN A 187 30.83 3.42 -8.88
CA GLN A 187 31.49 2.42 -8.03
C GLN A 187 31.86 1.13 -8.77
N SER A 188 31.18 0.79 -9.87
CA SER A 188 31.38 -0.46 -10.61
C SER A 188 32.83 -0.68 -11.06
N GLN A 189 33.56 0.39 -11.36
CA GLN A 189 34.98 0.33 -11.74
C GLN A 189 35.91 -0.19 -10.63
N TYR A 190 35.51 -0.05 -9.38
CA TYR A 190 36.31 -0.45 -8.21
C TYR A 190 35.91 -1.84 -7.66
N PHE A 191 34.72 -2.32 -8.02
CA PHE A 191 34.14 -3.57 -7.50
C PHE A 191 34.08 -4.67 -8.57
N ASN A 192 35.10 -4.84 -9.37
CA ASN A 192 35.17 -5.82 -10.45
C ASN A 192 35.08 -7.28 -9.97
N HIS A 193 35.30 -7.54 -8.67
CA HIS A 193 35.24 -8.87 -8.07
C HIS A 193 33.81 -9.32 -7.74
N LEU A 194 32.80 -8.42 -7.84
CA LEU A 194 31.42 -8.76 -7.56
C LEU A 194 30.81 -9.58 -8.70
N PRO A 195 29.79 -10.43 -8.38
CA PRO A 195 29.12 -11.22 -9.39
C PRO A 195 28.54 -10.37 -10.52
N SER A 196 28.58 -10.87 -11.75
CA SER A 196 28.04 -10.16 -12.92
C SER A 196 26.54 -9.85 -12.83
N ASP A 197 25.81 -10.60 -12.01
CA ASP A 197 24.37 -10.41 -11.75
C ASP A 197 24.08 -9.54 -10.51
N PHE A 198 25.12 -8.95 -9.89
CA PHE A 198 24.99 -8.19 -8.65
C PHE A 198 23.96 -7.06 -8.75
N MET A 199 23.95 -6.30 -9.85
CA MET A 199 23.04 -5.19 -10.12
C MET A 199 22.03 -5.51 -11.24
N GLN A 200 21.76 -6.77 -11.54
CA GLN A 200 20.73 -7.11 -12.50
C GLN A 200 19.32 -6.89 -11.94
N LYS A 201 18.40 -6.48 -12.83
CA LYS A 201 17.01 -6.12 -12.47
C LYS A 201 16.27 -7.26 -11.79
N ASP A 202 16.51 -8.49 -12.21
CA ASP A 202 15.79 -9.66 -11.71
C ASP A 202 16.59 -10.51 -10.72
N LYS A 203 17.82 -10.08 -10.38
CA LYS A 203 18.73 -10.80 -9.49
C LYS A 203 19.51 -9.83 -8.60
N GLY A 204 20.34 -10.38 -7.74
CA GLY A 204 21.26 -9.59 -6.92
C GLY A 204 20.57 -8.63 -5.95
N VAL A 205 21.21 -7.47 -5.74
CA VAL A 205 20.77 -6.47 -4.76
C VAL A 205 19.48 -5.76 -5.17
N LEU A 206 19.25 -5.52 -6.46
CA LEU A 206 18.06 -4.79 -6.92
C LEU A 206 16.78 -5.53 -6.55
N VAL A 207 16.76 -6.86 -6.71
CA VAL A 207 15.61 -7.68 -6.28
C VAL A 207 15.41 -7.60 -4.77
N ILE A 208 16.50 -7.69 -3.99
CA ILE A 208 16.38 -7.64 -2.53
C ILE A 208 15.85 -6.28 -2.09
N ILE A 209 16.29 -5.18 -2.69
CA ILE A 209 15.87 -3.82 -2.33
C ILE A 209 14.46 -3.53 -2.83
N PHE A 210 14.23 -3.70 -4.15
CA PHE A 210 13.09 -3.10 -4.83
C PHE A 210 11.93 -4.05 -5.13
N TYR A 211 12.14 -5.38 -5.05
CA TYR A 211 11.06 -6.31 -5.31
C TYR A 211 9.85 -6.05 -4.42
N GLN A 212 8.70 -5.95 -5.05
CA GLN A 212 7.41 -5.89 -4.39
C GLN A 212 6.50 -6.94 -5.00
N ARG A 213 5.99 -7.82 -4.15
CA ARG A 213 5.08 -8.86 -4.60
C ARG A 213 3.88 -8.23 -5.31
N PRO A 214 3.57 -8.61 -6.54
CA PRO A 214 2.42 -8.12 -7.26
C PRO A 214 1.11 -8.48 -6.54
N LEU A 215 0.08 -7.69 -6.78
CA LEU A 215 -1.25 -7.94 -6.24
C LEU A 215 -1.81 -9.16 -6.98
N LYS A 216 -2.01 -10.27 -6.26
CA LYS A 216 -2.70 -11.42 -6.84
C LYS A 216 -4.20 -11.12 -6.92
N LEU A 217 -4.72 -11.03 -8.12
CA LEU A 217 -6.15 -11.09 -8.36
C LEU A 217 -6.62 -12.50 -7.96
N ARG A 218 -7.54 -12.56 -7.01
CA ARG A 218 -8.04 -13.85 -6.54
C ARG A 218 -9.29 -14.22 -7.33
N LYS A 219 -9.10 -14.61 -8.59
CA LYS A 219 -10.18 -15.16 -9.44
C LYS A 219 -10.81 -16.42 -8.82
N ASP A 220 -10.01 -17.19 -8.08
CA ASP A 220 -10.38 -18.41 -7.35
C ASP A 220 -11.34 -18.19 -6.14
N ARG A 221 -11.54 -16.93 -5.71
CA ARG A 221 -12.49 -16.60 -4.64
C ARG A 221 -13.90 -16.30 -5.10
N VAL A 222 -14.11 -16.11 -6.39
CA VAL A 222 -15.44 -15.96 -6.94
C VAL A 222 -16.03 -17.35 -7.10
N GLY A 223 -16.91 -17.75 -6.19
CA GLY A 223 -17.58 -19.04 -6.27
C GLY A 223 -18.46 -19.13 -7.52
N LYS A 224 -18.68 -20.34 -8.01
CA LYS A 224 -19.61 -20.57 -9.10
C LYS A 224 -21.06 -20.24 -8.69
N CYS A 225 -21.88 -19.85 -9.65
CA CYS A 225 -23.30 -19.62 -9.46
C CYS A 225 -23.98 -20.94 -9.09
N SER A 226 -24.87 -20.93 -8.11
CA SER A 226 -25.63 -22.12 -7.71
C SER A 226 -26.75 -22.48 -8.71
N LEU A 227 -27.17 -21.52 -9.53
CA LEU A 227 -28.21 -21.71 -10.54
C LEU A 227 -27.62 -22.05 -11.91
N GLU A 228 -26.52 -21.41 -12.27
CA GLU A 228 -25.80 -21.63 -13.53
C GLU A 228 -24.38 -22.14 -13.24
N LEU A 229 -24.23 -23.45 -13.13
CA LEU A 229 -22.99 -24.12 -12.70
C LEU A 229 -21.76 -23.77 -13.55
N ASN A 230 -21.96 -23.40 -14.81
CA ASN A 230 -20.92 -23.02 -15.74
C ASN A 230 -20.46 -21.56 -15.61
N LYS A 231 -21.19 -20.73 -14.84
CA LYS A 231 -20.88 -19.30 -14.65
C LYS A 231 -20.41 -19.01 -13.24
N TYR A 232 -19.58 -17.99 -13.12
CA TYR A 232 -19.22 -17.44 -11.82
C TYR A 232 -20.31 -16.50 -11.29
N ARG A 233 -20.37 -16.36 -9.97
CA ARG A 233 -21.25 -15.39 -9.34
C ARG A 233 -20.97 -13.99 -9.85
N ALA A 234 -22.03 -13.23 -10.13
CA ALA A 234 -21.89 -11.87 -10.61
C ALA A 234 -21.15 -10.98 -9.61
N ASN A 235 -20.38 -10.03 -10.13
CA ASN A 235 -19.65 -9.07 -9.31
C ASN A 235 -20.65 -8.18 -8.55
N ILE A 236 -20.45 -8.04 -7.24
CA ILE A 236 -21.29 -7.22 -6.35
C ILE A 236 -21.29 -5.73 -6.75
N ALA A 237 -20.29 -5.26 -7.50
CA ALA A 237 -20.21 -3.89 -7.98
C ALA A 237 -21.12 -3.59 -9.17
N ARG A 238 -21.69 -4.62 -9.83
CA ARG A 238 -22.65 -4.40 -10.93
C ARG A 238 -23.94 -3.78 -10.42
N LEU A 239 -24.44 -2.80 -11.15
CA LEU A 239 -25.66 -2.06 -10.78
C LEU A 239 -26.88 -3.00 -10.64
N GLU A 240 -27.00 -3.99 -11.53
CA GLU A 240 -28.06 -4.99 -11.50
C GLU A 240 -28.01 -5.83 -10.22
N VAL A 241 -26.80 -6.22 -9.79
CA VAL A 241 -26.62 -6.99 -8.56
C VAL A 241 -26.93 -6.15 -7.33
N GLN A 242 -26.54 -4.89 -7.33
CA GLN A 242 -26.87 -3.96 -6.26
C GLN A 242 -28.40 -3.73 -6.20
N LYS A 243 -29.02 -3.52 -7.36
CA LYS A 243 -30.47 -3.35 -7.47
C LYS A 243 -31.21 -4.59 -6.96
N PHE A 244 -30.79 -5.79 -7.38
CA PHE A 244 -31.37 -7.04 -6.87
C PHE A 244 -31.25 -7.15 -5.34
N ARG A 245 -30.08 -6.83 -4.78
CA ARG A 245 -29.84 -6.93 -3.33
C ARG A 245 -30.72 -5.98 -2.53
N TYR A 246 -30.77 -4.69 -2.88
CA TYR A 246 -31.60 -3.77 -2.10
C TYR A 246 -33.10 -4.10 -2.26
N LEU A 247 -33.55 -4.59 -3.43
CA LEU A 247 -34.93 -5.05 -3.60
C LEU A 247 -35.21 -6.29 -2.74
N GLN A 248 -34.26 -7.20 -2.62
CA GLN A 248 -34.37 -8.35 -1.73
C GLN A 248 -34.44 -7.91 -0.25
N ASP A 249 -33.58 -6.96 0.15
CA ASP A 249 -33.58 -6.41 1.51
C ASP A 249 -34.92 -5.70 1.79
N ILE A 250 -35.47 -4.93 0.86
CA ILE A 250 -36.80 -4.29 0.99
C ILE A 250 -37.90 -5.37 1.13
N ASN A 251 -37.89 -6.41 0.31
CA ASN A 251 -38.92 -7.47 0.38
C ASN A 251 -38.89 -8.27 1.69
N ASN A 252 -37.69 -8.40 2.26
CA ASN A 252 -37.51 -9.13 3.52
C ASN A 252 -37.65 -8.23 4.76
N LEU A 253 -37.88 -6.92 4.56
CA LEU A 253 -37.95 -5.97 5.67
C LEU A 253 -39.21 -6.19 6.49
N GLN A 254 -39.04 -6.32 7.79
CA GLN A 254 -40.11 -6.45 8.77
C GLN A 254 -39.87 -5.48 9.93
N PHE A 255 -40.95 -5.04 10.54
CA PHE A 255 -40.88 -4.28 11.78
C PHE A 255 -41.66 -5.01 12.89
N PHE A 256 -41.21 -4.84 14.13
CA PHE A 256 -41.87 -5.47 15.27
C PHE A 256 -43.02 -4.60 15.78
N ASP A 257 -44.24 -5.10 15.62
CA ASP A 257 -45.45 -4.49 16.20
C ASP A 257 -45.55 -4.86 17.67
N ARG A 258 -45.50 -3.88 18.56
CA ARG A 258 -45.57 -4.07 20.00
C ARG A 258 -46.95 -4.44 20.52
N TRP A 259 -48.00 -4.05 19.79
CA TRP A 259 -49.38 -4.31 20.17
C TRP A 259 -49.76 -5.73 19.84
N GLN A 260 -49.29 -6.23 18.72
CA GLN A 260 -49.55 -7.59 18.25
C GLN A 260 -48.45 -8.58 18.65
N GLU A 261 -47.36 -8.08 19.22
CA GLU A 261 -46.19 -8.88 19.59
C GLU A 261 -45.61 -9.74 18.44
N LYS A 262 -45.70 -9.26 17.21
CA LYS A 262 -45.23 -10.00 16.02
C LYS A 262 -44.49 -9.13 15.05
N TRP A 263 -43.70 -9.82 14.21
CA TRP A 263 -43.06 -9.22 13.06
C TRP A 263 -44.04 -9.05 11.91
N ILE A 264 -44.20 -7.83 11.43
CA ILE A 264 -45.11 -7.49 10.33
C ILE A 264 -44.26 -7.09 9.13
N SER A 265 -44.55 -7.64 7.95
CA SER A 265 -43.95 -7.24 6.69
C SER A 265 -44.51 -5.89 6.26
N ILE A 266 -43.68 -5.10 5.58
CA ILE A 266 -44.05 -3.80 5.04
C ILE A 266 -45.04 -3.96 3.89
N SER A 267 -45.95 -2.99 3.73
CA SER A 267 -46.92 -2.95 2.62
C SER A 267 -46.24 -2.67 1.27
N ASP A 268 -46.92 -2.97 0.16
CA ASP A 268 -46.35 -2.70 -1.17
C ASP A 268 -46.16 -1.21 -1.45
N GLU A 269 -47.02 -0.35 -0.90
CA GLU A 269 -46.84 1.09 -0.95
C GLU A 269 -45.55 1.54 -0.22
N GLN A 270 -45.28 0.95 0.96
CA GLN A 270 -44.07 1.18 1.70
C GLN A 270 -42.83 0.68 0.97
N LYS A 271 -42.93 -0.46 0.27
CA LYS A 271 -41.83 -0.98 -0.57
C LYS A 271 -41.47 -0.02 -1.71
N ILE A 272 -42.48 0.60 -2.35
CA ILE A 272 -42.26 1.59 -3.41
C ILE A 272 -41.53 2.83 -2.87
N LYS A 273 -41.95 3.33 -1.70
CA LYS A 273 -41.27 4.48 -1.04
C LYS A 273 -39.81 4.16 -0.72
N LEU A 274 -39.55 2.99 -0.16
CA LEU A 274 -38.20 2.56 0.14
C LEU A 274 -37.35 2.34 -1.11
N LYS A 275 -37.92 1.79 -2.19
CA LYS A 275 -37.19 1.66 -3.46
C LYS A 275 -36.66 3.03 -3.93
N ASN A 276 -37.50 4.07 -3.92
CA ASN A 276 -37.07 5.42 -4.26
C ASN A 276 -35.98 5.93 -3.32
N LEU A 277 -36.12 5.68 -2.01
CA LEU A 277 -35.10 6.06 -1.03
C LEU A 277 -33.73 5.41 -1.33
N PHE A 278 -33.71 4.13 -1.74
CA PHE A 278 -32.47 3.40 -2.07
C PHE A 278 -31.87 3.81 -3.41
N GLU A 279 -32.69 4.25 -4.39
CA GLU A 279 -32.20 4.72 -5.69
C GLU A 279 -31.52 6.09 -5.61
N TYR A 280 -31.99 6.97 -4.73
CA TYR A 280 -31.48 8.35 -4.64
C TYR A 280 -30.43 8.60 -3.53
N ASN A 281 -30.19 7.63 -2.66
CA ASN A 281 -29.28 7.82 -1.52
C ASN A 281 -28.15 6.80 -1.53
N ALA A 282 -26.92 7.27 -1.54
CA ALA A 282 -25.72 6.43 -1.46
C ALA A 282 -25.51 5.73 -0.11
N LYS A 283 -26.16 6.24 0.94
CA LYS A 283 -26.10 5.68 2.30
C LYS A 283 -27.45 5.85 2.98
N ILE A 284 -28.00 4.74 3.45
CA ILE A 284 -29.27 4.72 4.15
C ILE A 284 -29.02 4.30 5.61
N THR A 285 -29.62 5.05 6.52
CA THR A 285 -29.56 4.78 7.95
C THR A 285 -30.89 4.21 8.42
N VAL A 286 -30.88 3.47 9.54
CA VAL A 286 -32.12 2.95 10.17
C VAL A 286 -33.10 4.09 10.52
N THR A 287 -32.57 5.28 10.88
CA THR A 287 -33.40 6.44 11.17
C THR A 287 -34.14 6.92 9.91
N MET A 288 -33.48 6.94 8.75
CA MET A 288 -34.10 7.30 7.47
C MET A 288 -35.19 6.29 7.10
N LEU A 289 -34.90 5.00 7.25
CA LEU A 289 -35.88 3.93 6.99
C LEU A 289 -37.14 4.10 7.87
N LYS A 290 -36.97 4.32 9.17
CA LYS A 290 -38.09 4.51 10.08
C LYS A 290 -38.90 5.75 9.75
N LYS A 291 -38.24 6.85 9.41
CA LYS A 291 -38.92 8.10 8.99
C LYS A 291 -39.77 7.85 7.75
N GLU A 292 -39.21 7.19 6.73
CA GLU A 292 -39.91 6.89 5.47
C GLU A 292 -41.11 5.95 5.66
N LEU A 293 -40.98 5.01 6.58
CA LEU A 293 -42.04 4.05 6.93
C LEU A 293 -43.06 4.59 7.91
N GLY A 294 -42.87 5.81 8.45
CA GLY A 294 -43.75 6.38 9.49
C GLY A 294 -43.65 5.63 10.83
N LEU A 295 -42.50 5.00 11.13
CA LEU A 295 -42.30 4.22 12.34
C LEU A 295 -41.64 5.05 13.43
N ASP A 296 -42.07 4.83 14.68
CA ASP A 296 -41.47 5.47 15.84
C ASP A 296 -40.01 5.02 16.08
N ARG A 297 -39.20 5.89 16.72
CA ARG A 297 -37.81 5.60 17.03
C ARG A 297 -37.58 4.26 17.75
N PRO A 298 -38.38 3.86 18.75
CA PRO A 298 -38.16 2.61 19.47
C PRO A 298 -38.57 1.34 18.70
N THR A 299 -39.29 1.45 17.57
CA THR A 299 -39.70 0.29 16.77
C THR A 299 -38.49 -0.51 16.31
N LYS A 300 -38.49 -1.84 16.50
CA LYS A 300 -37.43 -2.71 15.99
C LYS A 300 -37.68 -3.03 14.53
N ILE A 301 -36.61 -3.03 13.73
CA ILE A 301 -36.58 -3.49 12.36
C ILE A 301 -35.67 -4.71 12.32
N ASN A 302 -36.03 -5.74 11.55
CA ASN A 302 -35.20 -6.92 11.37
C ASN A 302 -33.86 -6.55 10.71
N PRO A 303 -32.75 -7.28 11.05
CA PRO A 303 -31.41 -6.99 10.54
C PRO A 303 -31.26 -7.32 9.06
#